data_05606bfc739c4e3a78ffaefce5740c09
#
_entry.id   05606bfc739c4e3a78ffaefce5740c09
#
_cell.length_a   1.000
_cell.length_b   1.000
_cell.length_c   1.000
_cell.angle_alpha   90.00
_cell.angle_beta   90.00
_cell.angle_gamma   90.00
#
_symmetry.space_group_name_H-M   'P 1'
#
loop_
_entity.id
_entity.type
_entity.pdbx_description
1 polymer ?
#
loop_
_entity_poly.entity_id
_entity_poly.type
_entity_poly.pdbx_seq_one_letter_code
_entity_poly.pdbx_strand_id
1 'polypeptide(L)'
;MMTLTYIFHSGFVLETERAMLVFDYWLDPAGVMPPMLHSSKPMYVFSSHFHEDHFTREIFAWREHKGNITYILSKDILKHRKAMKEEADVWLGKWGKWSDDLISVKALGSTDSGVSWIVEIADKRVFHAGDLNNWYARFLPDVEPGELVHSMEMDEDVDPVAHEKRYLGELKEIRRNADNFDVVMFPIDGRIGNGYTRGGRQFIERFKVGLFVPMHFVASGFESARRFKEYAAEMGIPFWEISREGETVELGW
;
A
#
# COMPACT_ATOMS: atom_id res chain seq x y z
N MET A 1 -10.91 12.92 -14.99
CA MET A 1 -11.39 12.58 -13.62
C MET A 1 -10.61 11.40 -13.10
N MET A 2 -10.20 11.42 -11.84
CA MET A 2 -9.49 10.28 -11.20
C MET A 2 -10.22 9.93 -9.92
N THR A 3 -10.44 8.64 -9.66
CA THR A 3 -11.10 8.15 -8.45
C THR A 3 -10.25 7.09 -7.78
N LEU A 4 -10.33 7.01 -6.45
CA LEU A 4 -9.72 5.96 -5.65
C LEU A 4 -10.82 5.23 -4.87
N THR A 5 -10.91 3.92 -5.05
CA THR A 5 -11.87 3.06 -4.36
C THR A 5 -11.14 2.12 -3.41
N TYR A 6 -11.55 2.10 -2.16
CA TYR A 6 -11.08 1.13 -1.16
C TYR A 6 -11.78 -0.20 -1.36
N ILE A 7 -11.03 -1.28 -1.55
CA ILE A 7 -11.58 -2.64 -1.65
C ILE A 7 -11.68 -3.26 -0.25
N PHE A 8 -10.52 -3.60 0.31
CA PHE A 8 -10.38 -4.25 1.60
C PHE A 8 -8.91 -4.25 2.04
N HIS A 9 -8.62 -4.11 3.33
CA HIS A 9 -7.28 -4.16 3.95
C HIS A 9 -6.29 -3.18 3.31
N SER A 10 -5.42 -3.66 2.42
CA SER A 10 -4.47 -2.85 1.64
C SER A 10 -4.86 -2.76 0.16
N GLY A 11 -6.05 -3.26 -0.18
CA GLY A 11 -6.57 -3.34 -1.56
C GLY A 11 -7.27 -2.06 -2.01
N PHE A 12 -6.84 -1.51 -3.17
CA PHE A 12 -7.43 -0.32 -3.77
C PHE A 12 -7.55 -0.45 -5.29
N VAL A 13 -8.52 0.27 -5.87
CA VAL A 13 -8.56 0.57 -7.30
C VAL A 13 -8.40 2.08 -7.50
N LEU A 14 -7.36 2.48 -8.21
CA LEU A 14 -7.23 3.82 -8.76
C LEU A 14 -7.70 3.80 -10.22
N GLU A 15 -8.74 4.54 -10.52
CA GLU A 15 -9.27 4.65 -11.87
C GLU A 15 -9.02 6.04 -12.45
N THR A 16 -8.48 6.08 -13.66
CA THR A 16 -8.31 7.28 -14.47
C THR A 16 -9.21 7.22 -15.71
N GLU A 17 -9.17 8.25 -16.54
CA GLU A 17 -9.86 8.20 -17.84
C GLU A 17 -9.32 7.11 -18.77
N ARG A 18 -8.02 6.76 -18.64
CA ARG A 18 -7.31 5.90 -19.60
C ARG A 18 -6.97 4.51 -19.08
N ALA A 19 -6.91 4.30 -17.77
CA ALA A 19 -6.48 3.04 -17.17
C ALA A 19 -6.98 2.86 -15.75
N MET A 20 -6.89 1.64 -15.23
CA MET A 20 -7.15 1.26 -13.84
C MET A 20 -5.91 0.61 -13.24
N LEU A 21 -5.59 0.97 -12.00
CA LEU A 21 -4.54 0.33 -11.19
C LEU A 21 -5.20 -0.36 -10.00
N VAL A 22 -4.97 -1.66 -9.84
CA VAL A 22 -5.44 -2.45 -8.69
C VAL A 22 -4.23 -2.79 -7.84
N PHE A 23 -4.27 -2.45 -6.56
CA PHE A 23 -3.20 -2.72 -5.61
C PHE A 23 -3.64 -3.75 -4.59
N ASP A 24 -2.75 -4.70 -4.27
CA ASP A 24 -2.82 -5.66 -3.16
C ASP A 24 -4.23 -6.24 -2.91
N TYR A 25 -4.83 -6.78 -3.97
CA TYR A 25 -6.15 -7.42 -3.88
C TYR A 25 -6.07 -8.72 -3.07
N TRP A 26 -6.95 -8.81 -2.08
CA TRP A 26 -7.14 -9.99 -1.24
C TRP A 26 -8.60 -10.46 -1.23
N LEU A 27 -9.49 -9.70 -0.61
CA LEU A 27 -10.93 -9.94 -0.53
C LEU A 27 -11.69 -8.76 -1.12
N ASP A 28 -12.92 -9.01 -1.59
CA ASP A 28 -13.80 -7.97 -2.15
C ASP A 28 -15.23 -8.10 -1.59
N PRO A 29 -15.42 -7.80 -0.29
CA PRO A 29 -16.74 -7.96 0.34
C PRO A 29 -17.81 -7.02 -0.22
N ALA A 30 -17.41 -5.91 -0.83
CA ALA A 30 -18.31 -4.93 -1.44
C ALA A 30 -18.60 -5.18 -2.93
N GLY A 31 -17.93 -6.15 -3.57
CA GLY A 31 -18.10 -6.44 -4.99
C GLY A 31 -17.60 -5.32 -5.91
N VAL A 32 -16.47 -4.71 -5.58
CA VAL A 32 -15.85 -3.62 -6.35
C VAL A 32 -15.32 -4.12 -7.70
N MET A 33 -14.68 -5.29 -7.72
CA MET A 33 -13.96 -5.78 -8.89
C MET A 33 -14.85 -6.29 -10.04
N PRO A 34 -15.98 -7.00 -9.82
CA PRO A 34 -16.77 -7.52 -10.94
C PRO A 34 -17.15 -6.48 -12.00
N PRO A 35 -17.68 -5.28 -11.69
CA PRO A 35 -17.93 -4.26 -12.70
C PRO A 35 -16.66 -3.72 -13.36
N MET A 36 -15.53 -3.65 -12.64
CA MET A 36 -14.26 -3.16 -13.17
C MET A 36 -13.67 -4.10 -14.24
N LEU A 37 -13.88 -5.41 -14.10
CA LEU A 37 -13.43 -6.40 -15.07
C LEU A 37 -14.14 -6.27 -16.42
N HIS A 38 -15.34 -5.71 -16.47
CA HIS A 38 -16.08 -5.45 -17.72
C HIS A 38 -15.71 -4.11 -18.39
N SER A 39 -14.90 -3.28 -17.75
CA SER A 39 -14.44 -2.03 -18.35
C SER A 39 -13.50 -2.27 -19.53
N SER A 40 -13.61 -1.45 -20.58
CA SER A 40 -12.68 -1.48 -21.72
C SER A 40 -11.30 -0.88 -21.43
N LYS A 41 -11.13 -0.19 -20.29
CA LYS A 41 -9.84 0.43 -19.90
C LYS A 41 -8.79 -0.65 -19.60
N PRO A 42 -7.52 -0.46 -19.99
CA PRO A 42 -6.42 -1.29 -19.53
C PRO A 42 -6.37 -1.34 -17.98
N MET A 43 -6.04 -2.52 -17.45
CA MET A 43 -5.92 -2.75 -16.01
C MET A 43 -4.52 -3.22 -15.66
N TYR A 44 -3.91 -2.60 -14.67
CA TYR A 44 -2.63 -2.99 -14.10
C TYR A 44 -2.85 -3.48 -12.68
N VAL A 45 -2.42 -4.71 -12.40
CA VAL A 45 -2.61 -5.36 -11.10
C VAL A 45 -1.27 -5.50 -10.41
N PHE A 46 -1.18 -4.94 -9.21
CA PHE A 46 0.01 -4.94 -8.38
C PHE A 46 -0.20 -5.80 -7.15
N SER A 47 0.80 -6.60 -6.77
CA SER A 47 0.88 -7.22 -5.45
C SER A 47 2.28 -7.03 -4.88
N SER A 48 2.34 -6.42 -3.70
CA SER A 48 3.59 -5.99 -3.06
C SER A 48 4.42 -7.14 -2.52
N HIS A 49 3.79 -8.23 -2.04
CA HIS A 49 4.45 -9.39 -1.49
C HIS A 49 3.54 -10.62 -1.42
N PHE A 50 4.04 -11.73 -0.86
CA PHE A 50 3.44 -13.06 -0.92
C PHE A 50 2.38 -13.36 0.15
N HIS A 51 2.20 -12.52 1.18
CA HIS A 51 1.20 -12.75 2.23
C HIS A 51 -0.22 -12.71 1.67
N GLU A 52 -1.11 -13.49 2.28
CA GLU A 52 -2.47 -13.70 1.75
C GLU A 52 -3.31 -12.42 1.72
N ASP A 53 -3.06 -11.51 2.64
CA ASP A 53 -3.73 -10.21 2.75
C ASP A 53 -3.25 -9.18 1.72
N HIS A 54 -2.25 -9.52 0.86
CA HIS A 54 -1.73 -8.68 -0.23
C HIS A 54 -1.70 -9.38 -1.58
N PHE A 55 -1.85 -10.73 -1.60
CA PHE A 55 -1.82 -11.51 -2.82
C PHE A 55 -2.74 -12.72 -2.74
N THR A 56 -3.67 -12.84 -3.69
CA THR A 56 -4.44 -14.06 -3.94
C THR A 56 -4.30 -14.51 -5.39
N ARG A 57 -4.29 -15.83 -5.62
CA ARG A 57 -4.23 -16.39 -6.98
C ARG A 57 -5.51 -16.13 -7.79
N GLU A 58 -6.59 -15.73 -7.15
CA GLU A 58 -7.85 -15.36 -7.81
C GLU A 58 -7.65 -14.30 -8.91
N ILE A 59 -6.69 -13.37 -8.71
CA ILE A 59 -6.41 -12.32 -9.72
C ILE A 59 -6.10 -12.88 -11.10
N PHE A 60 -5.50 -14.07 -11.20
CA PHE A 60 -5.14 -14.65 -12.51
C PHE A 60 -6.35 -15.12 -13.32
N ALA A 61 -7.46 -15.49 -12.66
CA ALA A 61 -8.71 -15.82 -13.33
C ALA A 61 -9.35 -14.62 -14.02
N TRP A 62 -8.98 -13.41 -13.66
CA TRP A 62 -9.52 -12.19 -14.30
C TRP A 62 -9.18 -12.09 -15.79
N ARG A 63 -8.11 -12.74 -16.27
CA ARG A 63 -7.79 -12.81 -17.71
C ARG A 63 -8.88 -13.48 -18.56
N GLU A 64 -9.69 -14.34 -17.96
CA GLU A 64 -10.82 -14.96 -18.65
C GLU A 64 -11.92 -13.94 -19.01
N HIS A 65 -11.98 -12.84 -18.25
CA HIS A 65 -12.99 -11.80 -18.39
C HIS A 65 -12.43 -10.49 -18.97
N LYS A 66 -11.11 -10.30 -18.91
CA LYS A 66 -10.46 -9.04 -19.29
C LYS A 66 -9.15 -9.29 -20.03
N GLY A 67 -9.15 -9.07 -21.35
CA GLY A 67 -7.98 -9.35 -22.20
C GLY A 67 -6.86 -8.31 -22.08
N ASN A 68 -7.16 -7.07 -21.65
CA ASN A 68 -6.18 -5.98 -21.51
C ASN A 68 -5.77 -5.76 -20.04
N ILE A 69 -5.28 -6.82 -19.42
CA ILE A 69 -4.78 -6.83 -18.06
C ILE A 69 -3.27 -7.11 -18.03
N THR A 70 -2.53 -6.37 -17.22
CA THR A 70 -1.09 -6.52 -17.00
C THR A 70 -0.81 -6.74 -15.52
N TYR A 71 -0.21 -7.88 -15.18
CA TYR A 71 0.19 -8.20 -13.81
C TYR A 71 1.64 -7.76 -13.57
N ILE A 72 1.83 -6.85 -12.61
CA ILE A 72 3.14 -6.32 -12.17
C ILE A 72 3.33 -6.73 -10.71
N LEU A 73 3.97 -7.85 -10.50
CA LEU A 73 4.03 -8.50 -9.19
C LEU A 73 5.45 -8.45 -8.60
N SER A 74 5.51 -8.48 -7.27
CA SER A 74 6.78 -8.59 -6.57
C SER A 74 7.46 -9.94 -6.82
N LYS A 75 8.77 -9.94 -7.05
CA LYS A 75 9.60 -11.15 -7.12
C LYS A 75 9.54 -12.01 -5.84
N ASP A 76 9.13 -11.42 -4.74
CA ASP A 76 8.91 -12.09 -3.47
C ASP A 76 7.87 -13.21 -3.58
N ILE A 77 6.79 -12.98 -4.34
CA ILE A 77 5.74 -13.97 -4.63
C ILE A 77 6.31 -15.21 -5.34
N LEU A 78 7.24 -15.01 -6.31
CA LEU A 78 7.95 -16.11 -6.96
C LEU A 78 8.87 -16.85 -5.99
N LYS A 79 9.63 -16.10 -5.17
CA LYS A 79 10.57 -16.65 -4.21
C LYS A 79 9.86 -17.59 -3.22
N HIS A 80 8.64 -17.23 -2.81
CA HIS A 80 7.81 -18.03 -1.90
C HIS A 80 6.90 -19.04 -2.64
N ARG A 81 7.08 -19.22 -3.97
CA ARG A 81 6.35 -20.19 -4.80
C ARG A 81 4.82 -20.06 -4.73
N LYS A 82 4.34 -18.83 -4.55
CA LYS A 82 2.91 -18.55 -4.53
C LYS A 82 2.33 -18.37 -5.94
N ALA A 83 3.19 -18.11 -6.95
CA ALA A 83 2.84 -18.06 -8.36
C ALA A 83 3.95 -18.64 -9.24
N MET A 84 3.62 -18.99 -10.50
CA MET A 84 4.58 -19.40 -11.51
C MET A 84 5.04 -18.18 -12.32
N LYS A 85 6.22 -18.27 -12.93
CA LYS A 85 6.82 -17.16 -13.66
C LYS A 85 5.93 -16.65 -14.81
N GLU A 86 5.22 -17.55 -15.46
CA GLU A 86 4.39 -17.31 -16.63
C GLU A 86 3.03 -16.68 -16.31
N GLU A 87 2.64 -16.65 -15.03
CA GLU A 87 1.33 -16.12 -14.60
C GLU A 87 1.29 -14.60 -14.53
N ALA A 88 2.45 -13.93 -14.41
CA ALA A 88 2.51 -12.46 -14.46
C ALA A 88 3.38 -11.97 -15.61
N ASP A 89 3.06 -10.77 -16.08
CA ASP A 89 3.75 -10.14 -17.22
C ASP A 89 5.07 -9.51 -16.77
N VAL A 90 5.11 -8.98 -15.54
CA VAL A 90 6.25 -8.24 -15.00
C VAL A 90 6.52 -8.67 -13.55
N TRP A 91 7.77 -9.02 -13.27
CA TRP A 91 8.25 -9.34 -11.94
C TRP A 91 9.29 -8.33 -11.49
N LEU A 92 8.97 -7.53 -10.47
CA LEU A 92 9.88 -6.53 -9.94
C LEU A 92 10.33 -6.86 -8.51
N GLY A 93 11.60 -6.68 -8.24
CA GLY A 93 12.15 -6.62 -6.89
C GLY A 93 12.61 -5.21 -6.59
N LYS A 94 13.13 -4.99 -5.38
CA LYS A 94 13.67 -3.68 -4.96
C LYS A 94 14.58 -3.08 -6.06
N TRP A 95 14.35 -1.80 -6.38
CA TRP A 95 14.96 -1.00 -7.47
C TRP A 95 14.56 -1.41 -8.90
N GLY A 96 13.67 -2.40 -9.05
CA GLY A 96 13.10 -2.74 -10.34
C GLY A 96 12.27 -1.60 -10.91
N LYS A 97 12.26 -1.48 -12.23
CA LYS A 97 11.50 -0.47 -12.97
C LYS A 97 10.83 -1.11 -14.16
N TRP A 98 9.66 -0.59 -14.50
CA TRP A 98 8.94 -0.95 -15.71
C TRP A 98 8.09 0.23 -16.17
N SER A 99 7.82 0.34 -17.47
CA SER A 99 6.93 1.36 -18.01
C SER A 99 6.37 0.94 -19.36
N ASP A 100 5.21 1.50 -19.67
CA ASP A 100 4.62 1.55 -21.01
C ASP A 100 4.19 2.98 -21.36
N ASP A 101 3.25 3.13 -22.33
CA ASP A 101 2.76 4.43 -22.76
C ASP A 101 1.80 5.10 -21.76
N LEU A 102 1.32 4.39 -20.74
CA LEU A 102 0.30 4.86 -19.78
C LEU A 102 0.86 5.08 -18.39
N ILE A 103 1.79 4.22 -17.94
CA ILE A 103 2.32 4.26 -16.58
C ILE A 103 3.84 4.07 -16.53
N SER A 104 4.46 4.59 -15.50
CA SER A 104 5.80 4.18 -15.09
C SER A 104 5.78 3.68 -13.65
N VAL A 105 6.55 2.62 -13.37
CA VAL A 105 6.57 1.91 -12.10
C VAL A 105 7.98 1.79 -11.57
N LYS A 106 8.17 2.05 -10.28
CA LYS A 106 9.40 1.75 -9.54
C LYS A 106 9.04 0.93 -8.30
N ALA A 107 9.71 -0.19 -8.12
CA ALA A 107 9.64 -1.00 -6.91
C ALA A 107 10.78 -0.58 -5.96
N LEU A 108 10.43 -0.20 -4.74
CA LEU A 108 11.37 0.14 -3.66
C LEU A 108 11.28 -0.87 -2.53
N GLY A 109 12.08 -0.71 -1.48
CA GLY A 109 12.10 -1.68 -0.39
C GLY A 109 10.88 -1.60 0.52
N SER A 110 10.75 -2.65 1.33
CA SER A 110 9.79 -2.77 2.43
C SER A 110 10.53 -3.14 3.72
N THR A 111 9.86 -3.07 4.85
CA THR A 111 10.42 -3.45 6.17
C THR A 111 9.90 -4.78 6.69
N ASP A 112 8.84 -5.28 6.09
CA ASP A 112 8.42 -6.67 6.25
C ASP A 112 8.86 -7.49 5.03
N SER A 113 8.01 -7.65 4.03
CA SER A 113 8.27 -8.46 2.85
C SER A 113 8.09 -7.66 1.56
N GLY A 114 8.67 -8.14 0.46
CA GLY A 114 8.45 -7.65 -0.88
C GLY A 114 8.91 -6.21 -1.15
N VAL A 115 7.99 -5.40 -1.67
CA VAL A 115 8.30 -4.05 -2.17
C VAL A 115 7.19 -3.05 -1.84
N SER A 116 7.55 -1.75 -1.86
CA SER A 116 6.62 -0.63 -2.02
C SER A 116 6.64 -0.15 -3.48
N TRP A 117 5.55 0.48 -3.91
CA TRP A 117 5.36 0.92 -5.28
C TRP A 117 5.34 2.44 -5.41
N ILE A 118 6.10 3.00 -6.34
CA ILE A 118 5.86 4.32 -6.91
C ILE A 118 5.32 4.10 -8.31
N VAL A 119 4.12 4.63 -8.57
CA VAL A 119 3.49 4.57 -9.90
C VAL A 119 3.19 5.99 -10.37
N GLU A 120 3.66 6.32 -11.57
CA GLU A 120 3.32 7.57 -12.25
C GLU A 120 2.27 7.27 -13.33
N ILE A 121 1.16 7.98 -13.29
CA ILE A 121 0.03 7.86 -14.22
C ILE A 121 -0.66 9.22 -14.37
N ALA A 122 -0.95 9.64 -15.60
CA ALA A 122 -1.66 10.89 -15.89
C ALA A 122 -1.07 12.10 -15.14
N ASP A 123 0.26 12.25 -15.17
CA ASP A 123 1.04 13.30 -14.49
C ASP A 123 0.91 13.31 -12.96
N LYS A 124 0.39 12.24 -12.38
CA LYS A 124 0.26 12.04 -10.94
C LYS A 124 1.19 10.95 -10.44
N ARG A 125 1.68 11.12 -9.22
CA ARG A 125 2.54 10.15 -8.55
C ARG A 125 1.83 9.53 -7.37
N VAL A 126 1.66 8.22 -7.43
CA VAL A 126 0.99 7.40 -6.44
C VAL A 126 2.01 6.54 -5.71
N PHE A 127 1.92 6.49 -4.39
CA PHE A 127 2.71 5.61 -3.56
C PHE A 127 1.81 4.60 -2.85
N HIS A 128 2.13 3.32 -3.00
CA HIS A 128 1.54 2.25 -2.22
C HIS A 128 2.64 1.58 -1.40
N ALA A 129 2.54 1.66 -0.10
CA ALA A 129 3.60 1.24 0.81
C ALA A 129 3.81 -0.28 0.87
N GLY A 130 2.81 -1.11 0.45
CA GLY A 130 2.81 -2.51 0.87
C GLY A 130 2.94 -2.56 2.38
N ASP A 131 3.83 -3.41 2.89
CA ASP A 131 4.12 -3.51 4.32
C ASP A 131 5.37 -2.73 4.75
N LEU A 132 5.64 -1.62 4.09
CA LEU A 132 6.63 -0.67 4.57
C LEU A 132 6.06 0.11 5.77
N ASN A 133 6.54 -0.18 6.98
CA ASN A 133 6.15 0.53 8.20
C ASN A 133 7.20 0.37 9.31
N ASN A 134 7.04 1.11 10.39
CA ASN A 134 7.79 0.93 11.65
C ASN A 134 7.02 -0.04 12.56
N TRP A 135 7.04 -1.34 12.21
CA TRP A 135 6.20 -2.39 12.81
C TRP A 135 6.45 -2.61 14.31
N TYR A 136 7.67 -2.34 14.79
CA TYR A 136 8.04 -2.58 16.18
C TYR A 136 8.10 -1.30 17.03
N ALA A 137 7.41 -0.23 16.58
CA ALA A 137 7.46 1.08 17.24
C ALA A 137 7.05 1.05 18.70
N ARG A 138 6.11 0.17 19.11
CA ARG A 138 5.67 0.05 20.51
C ARG A 138 6.78 -0.38 21.48
N PHE A 139 7.81 -1.06 20.98
CA PHE A 139 8.91 -1.59 21.79
C PHE A 139 10.10 -0.63 21.85
N LEU A 140 9.99 0.55 21.24
CA LEU A 140 11.03 1.57 21.32
C LEU A 140 11.09 2.19 22.72
N PRO A 141 12.30 2.55 23.20
CA PRO A 141 12.49 3.06 24.56
C PRO A 141 11.75 4.38 24.88
N ASP A 142 11.39 5.14 23.84
CA ASP A 142 10.69 6.43 23.93
C ASP A 142 9.17 6.31 23.71
N VAL A 143 8.63 5.09 23.60
CA VAL A 143 7.20 4.83 23.47
C VAL A 143 6.67 4.28 24.77
N GLU A 144 5.74 5.01 25.41
CA GLU A 144 5.09 4.55 26.63
C GLU A 144 4.33 3.24 26.39
N PRO A 145 4.55 2.21 27.24
CA PRO A 145 3.79 0.97 27.15
C PRO A 145 2.33 1.25 27.51
N GLY A 146 1.42 1.14 26.53
CA GLY A 146 -0.02 1.29 26.72
C GLY A 146 -0.72 -0.04 26.95
N GLU A 147 -2.04 0.02 27.21
CA GLU A 147 -2.88 -1.16 27.27
C GLU A 147 -2.89 -1.87 25.91
N LEU A 148 -2.80 -3.20 25.95
CA LEU A 148 -2.76 -4.08 24.78
C LEU A 148 -4.16 -4.37 24.30
N VAL A 149 -4.56 -3.77 23.21
CA VAL A 149 -5.74 -4.21 22.46
C VAL A 149 -5.22 -4.92 21.20
N HIS A 150 -5.13 -6.26 21.22
CA HIS A 150 -4.60 -7.09 20.13
C HIS A 150 -3.20 -6.68 19.65
N SER A 151 -2.19 -6.96 20.46
CA SER A 151 -0.80 -6.66 20.07
C SER A 151 -0.20 -7.71 19.15
N MET A 152 0.56 -7.25 18.16
CA MET A 152 1.58 -8.09 17.54
C MET A 152 2.58 -8.53 18.61
N GLU A 153 2.83 -9.83 18.72
CA GLU A 153 3.93 -10.33 19.53
C GLU A 153 5.25 -9.93 18.85
N MET A 154 6.23 -9.57 19.67
CA MET A 154 7.58 -9.32 19.15
C MET A 154 8.27 -10.67 19.01
N ASP A 155 8.81 -10.95 17.82
CA ASP A 155 9.74 -12.07 17.65
C ASP A 155 10.93 -11.86 18.58
N GLU A 156 11.34 -12.91 19.31
CA GLU A 156 12.38 -12.83 20.35
C GLU A 156 13.71 -12.26 19.84
N ASP A 157 13.97 -12.37 18.53
CA ASP A 157 15.24 -11.96 17.89
C ASP A 157 15.18 -10.55 17.26
N VAL A 158 14.09 -9.77 17.42
CA VAL A 158 13.96 -8.45 16.78
C VAL A 158 14.46 -7.35 17.71
N ASP A 159 15.43 -6.57 17.21
CA ASP A 159 15.83 -5.29 17.80
C ASP A 159 14.95 -4.15 17.24
N PRO A 160 14.05 -3.54 18.05
CA PRO A 160 13.16 -2.48 17.58
C PRO A 160 13.90 -1.24 17.06
N VAL A 161 15.04 -0.92 17.67
CA VAL A 161 15.87 0.24 17.28
C VAL A 161 16.51 -0.01 15.92
N ALA A 162 17.05 -1.21 15.71
CA ALA A 162 17.59 -1.59 14.41
C ALA A 162 16.50 -1.65 13.33
N HIS A 163 15.29 -2.11 13.67
CA HIS A 163 14.15 -2.12 12.78
C HIS A 163 13.72 -0.70 12.37
N GLU A 164 13.59 0.22 13.32
CA GLU A 164 13.30 1.63 13.01
C GLU A 164 14.39 2.24 12.12
N LYS A 165 15.67 1.98 12.41
CA LYS A 165 16.78 2.44 11.57
C LYS A 165 16.68 1.91 10.13
N ARG A 166 16.28 0.64 9.95
CA ARG A 166 16.02 0.04 8.64
C ARG A 166 14.87 0.76 7.94
N TYR A 167 13.75 0.98 8.64
CA TYR A 167 12.61 1.73 8.12
C TYR A 167 13.00 3.14 7.65
N LEU A 168 13.71 3.90 8.48
CA LEU A 168 14.19 5.24 8.11
C LEU A 168 15.19 5.20 6.93
N GLY A 169 15.94 4.11 6.80
CA GLY A 169 16.79 3.84 5.64
C GLY A 169 15.99 3.68 4.36
N GLU A 170 14.88 2.93 4.39
CA GLU A 170 13.97 2.80 3.24
C GLU A 170 13.34 4.15 2.87
N LEU A 171 12.91 4.96 3.83
CA LEU A 171 12.40 6.32 3.56
C LEU A 171 13.45 7.19 2.86
N LYS A 172 14.72 7.07 3.24
CA LYS A 172 15.81 7.78 2.57
C LYS A 172 15.99 7.33 1.12
N GLU A 173 15.85 6.03 0.84
CA GLU A 173 15.91 5.49 -0.53
C GLU A 173 14.70 5.96 -1.36
N ILE A 174 13.49 5.97 -0.77
CA ILE A 174 12.30 6.52 -1.43
C ILE A 174 12.53 7.98 -1.81
N ARG A 175 13.06 8.79 -0.89
CA ARG A 175 13.31 10.23 -1.13
C ARG A 175 14.30 10.51 -2.25
N ARG A 176 15.24 9.61 -2.51
CA ARG A 176 16.15 9.70 -3.67
C ARG A 176 15.43 9.50 -5.02
N ASN A 177 14.25 8.88 -5.00
CA ASN A 177 13.44 8.61 -6.20
C ASN A 177 12.31 9.61 -6.36
N ALA A 178 11.71 10.07 -5.27
CA ALA A 178 10.65 11.07 -5.24
C ALA A 178 10.57 11.71 -3.86
N ASP A 179 10.25 13.00 -3.78
CA ASP A 179 10.03 13.75 -2.54
C ASP A 179 8.59 14.23 -2.36
N ASN A 180 7.75 13.99 -3.36
CA ASN A 180 6.34 14.35 -3.37
C ASN A 180 5.49 13.24 -3.99
N PHE A 181 4.28 13.07 -3.45
CA PHE A 181 3.28 12.12 -3.91
C PHE A 181 1.90 12.78 -3.90
N ASP A 182 1.14 12.58 -4.97
CA ASP A 182 -0.25 13.07 -5.04
C ASP A 182 -1.15 12.21 -4.14
N VAL A 183 -0.94 10.88 -4.14
CA VAL A 183 -1.64 9.92 -3.26
C VAL A 183 -0.63 9.02 -2.56
N VAL A 184 -0.82 8.82 -1.27
CA VAL A 184 -0.05 7.88 -0.44
C VAL A 184 -0.99 6.92 0.26
N MET A 185 -0.93 5.64 -0.09
CA MET A 185 -1.59 4.54 0.63
C MET A 185 -0.57 3.92 1.59
N PHE A 186 -0.84 4.02 2.91
CA PHE A 186 0.16 3.71 3.94
C PHE A 186 -0.45 2.99 5.15
N PRO A 187 0.23 1.95 5.71
CA PRO A 187 -0.26 1.20 6.87
C PRO A 187 -0.42 2.07 8.13
N ILE A 188 -1.63 2.10 8.68
CA ILE A 188 -1.95 2.65 10.00
C ILE A 188 -2.64 1.54 10.79
N ASP A 189 -1.84 0.63 11.33
CA ASP A 189 -2.31 -0.61 11.93
C ASP A 189 -2.27 -0.56 13.46
N GLY A 190 -3.43 -0.48 14.08
CA GLY A 190 -3.59 -0.43 15.53
C GLY A 190 -3.07 -1.67 16.27
N ARG A 191 -2.85 -2.80 15.58
CA ARG A 191 -2.24 -4.02 16.16
C ARG A 191 -0.82 -3.78 16.67
N ILE A 192 -0.12 -2.81 16.10
CA ILE A 192 1.20 -2.39 16.59
C ILE A 192 1.13 -1.93 18.06
N GLY A 193 -0.03 -1.52 18.54
CA GLY A 193 -0.20 -0.96 19.87
C GLY A 193 0.27 0.50 19.95
N ASN A 194 0.75 0.94 21.13
CA ASN A 194 1.27 2.30 21.28
C ASN A 194 2.39 2.55 20.26
N GLY A 195 2.37 3.72 19.65
CA GLY A 195 3.32 4.06 18.59
C GLY A 195 2.89 3.61 17.18
N TYR A 196 1.71 2.99 16.98
CA TYR A 196 1.25 2.52 15.66
C TYR A 196 1.19 3.61 14.58
N THR A 197 1.06 4.87 14.98
CA THR A 197 1.10 6.01 14.06
C THR A 197 2.52 6.45 13.69
N ARG A 198 3.55 5.95 14.39
CA ARG A 198 4.94 6.45 14.28
C ARG A 198 5.48 6.33 12.85
N GLY A 199 5.27 5.20 12.20
CA GLY A 199 5.73 5.01 10.82
C GLY A 199 5.09 6.00 9.84
N GLY A 200 3.77 6.15 9.88
CA GLY A 200 3.06 7.14 9.08
C GLY A 200 3.49 8.58 9.36
N ARG A 201 3.68 8.94 10.65
CA ARG A 201 4.20 10.26 11.05
C ARG A 201 5.58 10.52 10.46
N GLN A 202 6.51 9.58 10.63
CA GLN A 202 7.86 9.66 10.08
C GLN A 202 7.86 9.78 8.55
N PHE A 203 6.87 9.19 7.88
CA PHE A 203 6.70 9.33 6.43
C PHE A 203 6.26 10.76 6.06
N ILE A 204 5.15 11.26 6.61
CA ILE A 204 4.60 12.58 6.23
C ILE A 204 5.48 13.76 6.65
N GLU A 205 6.36 13.60 7.65
CA GLU A 205 7.38 14.58 8.01
C GLU A 205 8.48 14.73 6.94
N ARG A 206 8.63 13.74 6.07
CA ARG A 206 9.73 13.66 5.09
C ARG A 206 9.30 13.88 3.65
N PHE A 207 8.02 13.71 3.35
CA PHE A 207 7.48 13.79 2.00
C PHE A 207 6.34 14.78 1.91
N LYS A 208 6.23 15.44 0.75
CA LYS A 208 5.02 16.22 0.42
C LYS A 208 3.94 15.25 -0.02
N VAL A 209 2.78 15.29 0.62
CA VAL A 209 1.66 14.37 0.40
C VAL A 209 0.42 15.17 0.03
N GLY A 210 -0.16 14.89 -1.14
CA GLY A 210 -1.39 15.52 -1.61
C GLY A 210 -2.65 14.94 -0.94
N LEU A 211 -2.69 13.61 -0.80
CA LEU A 211 -3.72 12.88 -0.05
C LEU A 211 -3.10 11.69 0.67
N PHE A 212 -3.29 11.62 1.98
CA PHE A 212 -2.94 10.44 2.77
C PHE A 212 -4.14 9.50 2.90
N VAL A 213 -3.92 8.23 2.57
CA VAL A 213 -4.92 7.16 2.58
C VAL A 213 -4.44 6.08 3.52
N PRO A 214 -5.10 5.87 4.68
CA PRO A 214 -4.73 4.80 5.58
C PRO A 214 -5.11 3.44 4.99
N MET A 215 -4.32 2.42 5.30
CA MET A 215 -4.58 1.04 4.93
C MET A 215 -4.10 0.08 6.02
N HIS A 216 -4.27 -1.23 5.83
CA HIS A 216 -3.78 -2.29 6.71
C HIS A 216 -4.39 -2.25 8.13
N PHE A 217 -5.69 -1.95 8.23
CA PHE A 217 -6.35 -1.76 9.53
C PHE A 217 -7.54 -2.70 9.81
N VAL A 218 -7.80 -3.68 8.94
CA VAL A 218 -8.97 -4.58 9.09
C VAL A 218 -9.06 -5.23 10.47
N ALA A 219 -7.96 -5.72 10.99
CA ALA A 219 -7.95 -6.37 12.30
C ALA A 219 -8.10 -5.38 13.48
N SER A 220 -7.74 -4.11 13.30
CA SER A 220 -7.85 -3.05 14.32
C SER A 220 -9.05 -2.11 14.11
N GLY A 221 -9.76 -2.28 12.98
CA GLY A 221 -10.93 -1.49 12.59
C GLY A 221 -10.59 -0.08 12.10
N PHE A 222 -11.58 0.56 11.48
CA PHE A 222 -11.45 1.91 10.91
C PHE A 222 -11.09 2.98 11.96
N GLU A 223 -11.44 2.76 13.22
CA GLU A 223 -11.18 3.72 14.29
C GLU A 223 -9.70 3.97 14.53
N SER A 224 -8.87 2.92 14.45
CA SER A 224 -7.41 3.08 14.60
C SER A 224 -6.82 3.96 13.50
N ALA A 225 -7.30 3.80 12.26
CA ALA A 225 -6.89 4.63 11.14
C ALA A 225 -7.33 6.10 11.30
N ARG A 226 -8.55 6.33 11.81
CA ARG A 226 -9.10 7.68 12.03
C ARG A 226 -8.26 8.55 12.97
N ARG A 227 -7.67 7.96 14.00
CA ARG A 227 -6.80 8.69 14.94
C ARG A 227 -5.60 9.35 14.28
N PHE A 228 -5.16 8.83 13.13
CA PHE A 228 -4.09 9.47 12.36
C PHE A 228 -4.52 10.77 11.68
N LYS A 229 -5.83 10.99 11.47
CA LYS A 229 -6.39 12.18 10.82
C LYS A 229 -6.01 13.47 11.53
N GLU A 230 -6.03 13.49 12.86
CA GLU A 230 -5.67 14.69 13.64
C GLU A 230 -4.24 15.08 13.34
N TYR A 231 -3.34 14.10 13.33
CA TYR A 231 -1.93 14.32 13.05
C TYR A 231 -1.68 14.78 11.59
N ALA A 232 -2.37 14.19 10.63
CA ALA A 232 -2.30 14.64 9.24
C ALA A 232 -2.79 16.09 9.10
N ALA A 233 -3.87 16.46 9.81
CA ALA A 233 -4.41 17.80 9.82
C ALA A 233 -3.44 18.83 10.43
N GLU A 234 -2.73 18.50 11.50
CA GLU A 234 -1.67 19.35 12.09
C GLU A 234 -0.56 19.66 11.08
N MET A 235 -0.27 18.71 10.19
CA MET A 235 0.71 18.84 9.12
C MET A 235 0.14 19.47 7.83
N GLY A 236 -1.16 19.84 7.83
CA GLY A 236 -1.85 20.39 6.67
C GLY A 236 -2.04 19.40 5.51
N ILE A 237 -2.05 18.09 5.81
CA ILE A 237 -2.16 17.02 4.81
C ILE A 237 -3.61 16.56 4.72
N PRO A 238 -4.24 16.60 3.52
CA PRO A 238 -5.54 15.98 3.29
C PRO A 238 -5.52 14.49 3.64
N PHE A 239 -6.55 14.02 4.34
CA PHE A 239 -6.68 12.65 4.82
C PHE A 239 -8.01 12.06 4.38
N TRP A 240 -8.00 10.88 3.76
CA TRP A 240 -9.23 10.16 3.45
C TRP A 240 -9.64 9.28 4.63
N GLU A 241 -10.74 9.66 5.28
CA GLU A 241 -11.33 8.90 6.38
C GLU A 241 -12.23 7.80 5.81
N ILE A 242 -11.63 6.66 5.49
CA ILE A 242 -12.35 5.48 5.02
C ILE A 242 -13.27 4.96 6.14
N SER A 243 -14.52 4.68 5.80
CA SER A 243 -15.55 4.24 6.75
C SER A 243 -16.17 2.88 6.44
N ARG A 244 -16.00 2.39 5.21
CA ARG A 244 -16.55 1.11 4.75
C ARG A 244 -15.80 0.59 3.52
N GLU A 245 -15.95 -0.69 3.26
CA GLU A 245 -15.52 -1.31 2.00
C GLU A 245 -16.34 -0.77 0.81
N GLY A 246 -15.71 -0.70 -0.35
CA GLY A 246 -16.30 -0.16 -1.57
C GLY A 246 -16.47 1.36 -1.59
N GLU A 247 -16.01 2.07 -0.56
CA GLU A 247 -16.04 3.53 -0.55
C GLU A 247 -15.09 4.12 -1.60
N THR A 248 -15.56 5.17 -2.28
CA THR A 248 -14.81 5.85 -3.36
C THR A 248 -14.67 7.33 -3.06
N VAL A 249 -13.50 7.87 -3.33
CA VAL A 249 -13.22 9.30 -3.29
C VAL A 249 -12.82 9.81 -4.68
N GLU A 250 -13.34 10.96 -5.07
CA GLU A 250 -12.89 11.68 -6.26
C GLU A 250 -11.64 12.50 -5.92
N LEU A 251 -10.62 12.37 -6.75
CA LEU A 251 -9.37 13.10 -6.59
C LEU A 251 -9.46 14.39 -7.41
N GLY A 252 -9.60 15.51 -6.73
CA GLY A 252 -9.97 16.83 -7.27
C GLY A 252 -8.84 17.62 -7.95
N TRP A 253 -7.99 16.96 -8.76
CA TRP A 253 -6.96 17.62 -9.57
C TRP A 253 -6.99 17.18 -11.03
#